data_41921ad3a2052c51a2d133aa9b66212d
#
_entry.id   41921ad3a2052c51a2d133aa9b66212d
#
_cell.length_a   1.000
_cell.length_b   1.000
_cell.length_c   1.000
_cell.angle_alpha   90.00
_cell.angle_beta   90.00
_cell.angle_gamma   90.00
#
_symmetry.space_group_name_H-M   'P 1'
#
loop_
_entity.id
_entity.type
_entity.pdbx_description
1 polymer ?
#
loop_
_entity_poly.entity_id
_entity_poly.type
_entity_poly.pdbx_seq_one_letter_code
_entity_poly.pdbx_strand_id
1 'polypeptide(L)'
;MPAEETPIEEAFTLKFTEQGGKFIYCEDKKESVNVFKNILAENGWDDCEMLCFRSKLQERYIRPSITPTKTNLNARFFLTDCEFLVAHDGSIIICAEQIANHKLIDLPENFVIVAGTKQLTDTLSEGLKGIKHKYKKNIPINITSIKHFKKDFTEGDDTFLTYGLPIKHVYLILIEDF
;
A
#
# COMPACT_ATOMS: atom_id res chain seq x y z
N MET A 1 -23.94 4.06 28.77
CA MET A 1 -23.88 4.65 27.41
C MET A 1 -23.04 3.77 26.51
N PRO A 2 -23.57 3.28 25.41
CA PRO A 2 -22.72 2.62 24.45
C PRO A 2 -21.69 3.62 23.92
N ALA A 3 -20.43 3.24 23.91
CA ALA A 3 -19.40 4.03 23.28
C ALA A 3 -19.74 4.15 21.78
N GLU A 4 -19.67 5.36 21.23
CA GLU A 4 -19.79 5.51 19.80
C GLU A 4 -18.68 4.70 19.14
N GLU A 5 -19.06 3.78 18.26
CA GLU A 5 -18.09 3.02 17.50
C GLU A 5 -17.37 3.95 16.53
N THR A 6 -16.04 3.97 16.61
CA THR A 6 -15.23 4.71 15.65
C THR A 6 -15.44 4.13 14.25
N PRO A 7 -15.75 4.98 13.24
CA PRO A 7 -15.86 4.48 11.86
C PRO A 7 -14.60 3.71 11.45
N ILE A 8 -14.79 2.65 10.67
CA ILE A 8 -13.70 1.75 10.27
C ILE A 8 -12.58 2.49 9.53
N GLU A 9 -12.92 3.46 8.69
CA GLU A 9 -11.96 4.27 7.94
C GLU A 9 -11.09 5.10 8.89
N GLU A 10 -11.71 5.69 9.90
CA GLU A 10 -11.01 6.50 10.89
C GLU A 10 -10.11 5.63 11.78
N ALA A 11 -10.62 4.49 12.23
CA ALA A 11 -9.84 3.54 13.04
C ALA A 11 -8.60 3.06 12.29
N PHE A 12 -8.77 2.69 11.02
CA PHE A 12 -7.65 2.28 10.18
C PHE A 12 -6.62 3.41 10.03
N THR A 13 -7.09 4.62 9.69
CA THR A 13 -6.22 5.77 9.44
C THR A 13 -5.37 6.11 10.66
N LEU A 14 -5.97 6.10 11.85
CA LEU A 14 -5.25 6.35 13.09
C LEU A 14 -4.11 5.35 13.30
N LYS A 15 -4.40 4.07 13.19
CA LYS A 15 -3.40 3.02 13.39
C LYS A 15 -2.32 3.05 12.31
N PHE A 16 -2.71 3.23 11.06
CA PHE A 16 -1.79 3.30 9.94
C PHE A 16 -0.81 4.47 10.09
N THR A 17 -1.30 5.66 10.41
CA THR A 17 -0.46 6.85 10.56
C THR A 17 0.40 6.80 11.83
N GLU A 18 -0.11 6.25 12.93
CA GLU A 18 0.69 6.00 14.13
C GLU A 18 1.92 5.13 13.84
N GLN A 19 1.78 4.18 12.94
CA GLN A 19 2.84 3.26 12.56
C GLN A 19 3.77 3.81 11.48
N GLY A 20 3.57 5.04 11.04
CA GLY A 20 4.45 5.75 10.12
C GLY A 20 3.95 5.81 8.67
N GLY A 21 2.79 5.26 8.36
CA GLY A 21 2.21 5.33 7.02
C GLY A 21 1.73 6.74 6.67
N LYS A 22 1.80 7.09 5.39
CA LYS A 22 1.27 8.34 4.86
C LYS A 22 -0.04 8.07 4.14
N PHE A 23 -1.11 8.71 4.58
CA PHE A 23 -2.47 8.42 4.15
C PHE A 23 -3.06 9.60 3.39
N ILE A 24 -3.67 9.32 2.24
CA ILE A 24 -4.40 10.32 1.44
C ILE A 24 -5.73 9.72 1.00
N TYR A 25 -6.81 10.42 1.33
CA TYR A 25 -8.16 10.03 0.92
C TYR A 25 -8.57 10.76 -0.36
N CYS A 26 -9.20 10.03 -1.28
CA CYS A 26 -9.72 10.54 -2.53
C CYS A 26 -11.18 10.12 -2.71
N GLU A 27 -11.99 10.97 -3.31
CA GLU A 27 -13.39 10.64 -3.60
C GLU A 27 -13.51 9.68 -4.79
N ASP A 28 -12.66 9.81 -5.79
CA ASP A 28 -12.69 9.00 -7.00
C ASP A 28 -11.31 8.77 -7.61
N LYS A 29 -11.28 7.96 -8.65
CA LYS A 29 -10.04 7.61 -9.37
C LYS A 29 -9.39 8.82 -10.03
N LYS A 30 -10.18 9.77 -10.49
CA LYS A 30 -9.67 10.99 -11.14
C LYS A 30 -8.89 11.83 -10.15
N GLU A 31 -9.43 12.03 -8.95
CA GLU A 31 -8.73 12.73 -7.88
C GLU A 31 -7.44 12.01 -7.49
N SER A 32 -7.45 10.68 -7.47
CA SER A 32 -6.28 9.89 -7.14
C SER A 32 -5.10 10.12 -8.10
N VAL A 33 -5.37 10.39 -9.36
CA VAL A 33 -4.31 10.72 -10.34
C VAL A 33 -3.63 12.03 -9.96
N ASN A 34 -4.40 13.04 -9.56
CA ASN A 34 -3.83 14.30 -9.10
C ASN A 34 -3.02 14.13 -7.81
N VAL A 35 -3.52 13.32 -6.88
CA VAL A 35 -2.80 12.97 -5.65
C VAL A 35 -1.48 12.27 -5.97
N PHE A 36 -1.50 11.34 -6.91
CA PHE A 36 -0.30 10.66 -7.36
C PHE A 36 0.74 11.64 -7.92
N LYS A 37 0.30 12.59 -8.73
CA LYS A 37 1.17 13.67 -9.24
C LYS A 37 1.82 14.45 -8.10
N ASN A 38 1.05 14.77 -7.07
CA ASN A 38 1.55 15.51 -5.92
C ASN A 38 2.59 14.70 -5.14
N ILE A 39 2.38 13.39 -5.00
CA ILE A 39 3.37 12.50 -4.37
C ILE A 39 4.68 12.52 -5.15
N LEU A 40 4.62 12.43 -6.48
CA LEU A 40 5.82 12.49 -7.31
C LEU A 40 6.57 13.82 -7.12
N ALA A 41 5.84 14.93 -7.15
CA ALA A 41 6.42 16.27 -6.98
C ALA A 41 7.05 16.43 -5.59
N GLU A 42 6.35 16.00 -4.54
CA GLU A 42 6.82 16.10 -3.16
C GLU A 42 8.14 15.35 -2.94
N ASN A 43 8.32 14.21 -3.61
CA ASN A 43 9.49 13.37 -3.43
C ASN A 43 10.58 13.58 -4.50
N GLY A 44 10.34 14.43 -5.50
CA GLY A 44 11.27 14.61 -6.60
C GLY A 44 11.38 13.35 -7.48
N TRP A 45 10.31 12.60 -7.62
CA TRP A 45 10.26 11.37 -8.41
C TRP A 45 9.87 11.63 -9.88
N ASP A 46 10.44 12.67 -10.46
CA ASP A 46 10.32 12.94 -11.89
C ASP A 46 11.50 12.25 -12.63
N ASP A 47 11.28 11.85 -13.85
CA ASP A 47 12.27 11.17 -14.70
C ASP A 47 12.85 9.92 -14.03
N CYS A 48 12.02 9.14 -13.35
CA CYS A 48 12.45 7.93 -12.67
C CYS A 48 11.71 6.69 -13.18
N GLU A 49 12.18 5.52 -12.77
CA GLU A 49 11.51 4.26 -13.03
C GLU A 49 10.51 3.95 -11.92
N MET A 50 9.37 3.40 -12.32
CA MET A 50 8.31 2.92 -11.44
C MET A 50 8.12 1.42 -11.66
N LEU A 51 8.33 0.64 -10.61
CA LEU A 51 8.03 -0.79 -10.65
C LEU A 51 6.51 -0.98 -10.47
N CYS A 52 5.90 -1.69 -11.40
CA CYS A 52 4.46 -1.97 -11.33
C CYS A 52 4.15 -3.28 -12.06
N PHE A 53 3.56 -4.24 -11.34
CA PHE A 53 3.16 -5.53 -11.90
C PHE A 53 1.70 -5.54 -12.34
N ARG A 54 0.91 -4.53 -11.95
CA ARG A 54 -0.53 -4.46 -12.20
C ARG A 54 -0.82 -3.54 -13.38
N SER A 55 -1.12 -4.12 -14.53
CA SER A 55 -1.30 -3.36 -15.78
C SER A 55 -2.37 -2.26 -15.69
N LYS A 56 -3.48 -2.52 -15.01
CA LYS A 56 -4.55 -1.52 -14.84
C LYS A 56 -4.08 -0.31 -14.05
N LEU A 57 -3.27 -0.52 -13.01
CA LEU A 57 -2.69 0.57 -12.24
C LEU A 57 -1.68 1.35 -13.07
N GLN A 58 -0.82 0.64 -13.79
CA GLN A 58 0.14 1.27 -14.68
C GLN A 58 -0.56 2.20 -15.68
N GLU A 59 -1.60 1.72 -16.34
CA GLU A 59 -2.35 2.52 -17.31
C GLU A 59 -2.96 3.77 -16.69
N ARG A 60 -3.49 3.66 -15.48
CA ARG A 60 -4.13 4.80 -14.80
C ARG A 60 -3.15 5.87 -14.37
N TYR A 61 -1.98 5.48 -13.89
CA TYR A 61 -1.04 6.39 -13.25
C TYR A 61 0.20 6.72 -14.09
N ILE A 62 0.33 6.15 -15.29
CA ILE A 62 1.47 6.41 -16.15
C ILE A 62 1.53 7.88 -16.58
N ARG A 63 2.75 8.42 -16.64
CA ARG A 63 3.02 9.80 -17.03
C ARG A 63 4.24 9.83 -17.96
N PRO A 64 4.37 10.87 -18.81
CA PRO A 64 5.52 10.95 -19.73
C PRO A 64 6.89 10.92 -19.05
N SER A 65 6.99 11.45 -17.82
CA SER A 65 8.25 11.50 -17.07
C SER A 65 8.56 10.21 -16.30
N ILE A 66 7.64 9.25 -16.29
CA ILE A 66 7.81 7.99 -15.56
C ILE A 66 8.03 6.85 -16.54
N THR A 67 9.08 6.07 -16.32
CA THR A 67 9.36 4.85 -17.09
C THR A 67 8.87 3.64 -16.29
N PRO A 68 7.80 2.97 -16.75
CA PRO A 68 7.32 1.77 -16.06
C PRO A 68 8.26 0.60 -16.31
N THR A 69 8.47 -0.21 -15.28
CA THR A 69 9.25 -1.44 -15.37
C THR A 69 8.55 -2.56 -14.63
N LYS A 70 8.75 -3.79 -15.08
CA LYS A 70 8.28 -5.01 -14.39
C LYS A 70 9.45 -5.85 -13.88
N THR A 71 10.66 -5.42 -14.11
CA THR A 71 11.87 -6.21 -13.84
C THR A 71 12.90 -5.51 -12.96
N ASN A 72 12.93 -4.19 -12.94
CA ASN A 72 13.89 -3.45 -12.14
C ASN A 72 13.42 -3.30 -10.69
N LEU A 73 13.90 -4.17 -9.81
CA LEU A 73 13.58 -4.13 -8.38
C LEU A 73 14.22 -2.95 -7.65
N ASN A 74 15.14 -2.24 -8.28
CA ASN A 74 15.76 -1.03 -7.75
C ASN A 74 15.16 0.26 -8.31
N ALA A 75 13.96 0.17 -8.89
CA ALA A 75 13.22 1.33 -9.32
C ALA A 75 13.00 2.32 -8.16
N ARG A 76 12.72 3.57 -8.46
CA ARG A 76 12.56 4.61 -7.43
C ARG A 76 11.44 4.29 -6.46
N PHE A 77 10.33 3.75 -6.95
CA PHE A 77 9.21 3.35 -6.12
C PHE A 77 8.42 2.21 -6.77
N PHE A 78 7.60 1.57 -5.94
CA PHE A 78 6.73 0.46 -6.35
C PHE A 78 5.28 0.89 -6.22
N LEU A 79 4.55 0.85 -7.35
CA LEU A 79 3.12 1.13 -7.39
C LEU A 79 2.34 -0.20 -7.40
N THR A 80 1.45 -0.38 -6.44
CA THR A 80 0.63 -1.58 -6.37
C THR A 80 -0.71 -1.29 -5.68
N ASP A 81 -1.57 -2.30 -5.69
CA ASP A 81 -2.78 -2.32 -4.87
C ASP A 81 -2.59 -3.31 -3.70
N CYS A 82 -3.66 -3.65 -3.01
CA CYS A 82 -3.61 -4.59 -1.90
C CYS A 82 -4.85 -5.48 -1.92
N GLU A 83 -4.84 -6.52 -1.09
CA GLU A 83 -6.00 -7.38 -0.92
C GLU A 83 -7.03 -6.74 0.03
N PHE A 84 -6.58 -6.34 1.21
CA PHE A 84 -7.44 -5.64 2.16
C PHE A 84 -6.62 -4.85 3.19
N LEU A 85 -7.32 -3.99 3.92
CA LEU A 85 -6.75 -3.12 4.96
C LEU A 85 -7.39 -3.52 6.29
N VAL A 86 -6.56 -3.65 7.34
CA VAL A 86 -7.02 -4.10 8.66
C VAL A 86 -7.10 -2.93 9.63
N ALA A 87 -8.32 -2.56 10.04
CA ALA A 87 -8.54 -1.41 10.90
C ALA A 87 -8.00 -1.61 12.32
N HIS A 88 -8.04 -2.84 12.81
CA HIS A 88 -7.59 -3.16 14.16
C HIS A 88 -6.14 -2.76 14.42
N ASP A 89 -5.25 -2.97 13.45
CA ASP A 89 -3.82 -2.70 13.63
C ASP A 89 -3.19 -1.79 12.57
N GLY A 90 -3.98 -1.32 11.58
CA GLY A 90 -3.48 -0.46 10.52
C GLY A 90 -2.61 -1.17 9.49
N SER A 91 -2.67 -2.49 9.40
CA SER A 91 -1.86 -3.26 8.46
C SER A 91 -2.47 -3.30 7.07
N ILE A 92 -1.60 -3.50 6.07
CA ILE A 92 -1.96 -3.67 4.66
C ILE A 92 -1.64 -5.11 4.29
N ILE A 93 -2.61 -5.83 3.73
CA ILE A 93 -2.42 -7.23 3.35
C ILE A 93 -2.24 -7.32 1.84
N ILE A 94 -1.12 -7.90 1.44
CA ILE A 94 -0.76 -8.16 0.05
C ILE A 94 -0.46 -9.65 -0.13
N CYS A 95 -0.42 -10.07 -1.38
CA CYS A 95 -0.10 -11.46 -1.73
C CYS A 95 0.66 -11.51 -3.06
N ALA A 96 0.85 -12.70 -3.60
CA ALA A 96 1.56 -12.90 -4.86
C ALA A 96 0.96 -12.08 -6.03
N GLU A 97 -0.34 -11.79 -6.00
CA GLU A 97 -0.99 -10.96 -7.01
C GLU A 97 -0.40 -9.55 -7.09
N GLN A 98 0.03 -8.99 -5.97
CA GLN A 98 0.62 -7.66 -5.91
C GLN A 98 2.13 -7.67 -6.15
N ILE A 99 2.83 -8.64 -5.60
CA ILE A 99 4.30 -8.65 -5.55
C ILE A 99 4.96 -9.66 -6.51
N ALA A 100 4.18 -10.32 -7.35
CA ALA A 100 4.69 -11.24 -8.41
C ALA A 100 5.70 -12.27 -7.87
N ASN A 101 5.46 -12.81 -6.68
CA ASN A 101 6.31 -13.79 -5.99
C ASN A 101 7.69 -13.27 -5.52
N HIS A 102 7.91 -11.96 -5.58
CA HIS A 102 9.11 -11.37 -4.98
C HIS A 102 8.98 -11.26 -3.47
N LYS A 103 10.10 -11.18 -2.78
CA LYS A 103 10.11 -10.90 -1.33
C LYS A 103 10.07 -9.39 -1.11
N LEU A 104 9.44 -8.94 -0.03
CA LEU A 104 9.39 -7.51 0.30
C LEU A 104 10.77 -6.87 0.35
N ILE A 105 11.75 -7.56 0.91
CA ILE A 105 13.12 -7.04 1.03
C ILE A 105 13.77 -6.74 -0.32
N ASP A 106 13.37 -7.46 -1.37
CA ASP A 106 13.93 -7.31 -2.72
C ASP A 106 13.24 -6.19 -3.52
N LEU A 107 12.10 -5.69 -3.05
CA LEU A 107 11.34 -4.63 -3.70
C LEU A 107 11.85 -3.24 -3.33
N PRO A 108 11.52 -2.20 -4.12
CA PRO A 108 11.93 -0.83 -3.79
C PRO A 108 11.59 -0.43 -2.35
N GLU A 109 12.31 0.51 -1.80
CA GLU A 109 12.09 1.00 -0.44
C GLU A 109 10.81 1.82 -0.31
N ASN A 110 10.38 2.45 -1.39
CA ASN A 110 9.22 3.33 -1.42
C ASN A 110 8.04 2.65 -2.11
N PHE A 111 6.90 2.61 -1.45
CA PHE A 111 5.67 2.03 -1.96
C PHE A 111 4.60 3.09 -2.10
N VAL A 112 3.87 3.07 -3.22
CA VAL A 112 2.60 3.78 -3.38
C VAL A 112 1.53 2.70 -3.56
N ILE A 113 0.61 2.60 -2.61
CA ILE A 113 -0.44 1.59 -2.61
C ILE A 113 -1.79 2.28 -2.81
N VAL A 114 -2.59 1.73 -3.73
CA VAL A 114 -3.93 2.24 -4.05
C VAL A 114 -4.95 1.23 -3.56
N ALA A 115 -5.94 1.70 -2.82
CA ALA A 115 -6.99 0.84 -2.29
C ALA A 115 -8.34 1.55 -2.31
N GLY A 116 -9.41 0.77 -2.26
CA GLY A 116 -10.77 1.29 -2.11
C GLY A 116 -11.29 1.10 -0.70
N THR A 117 -12.23 1.93 -0.28
CA THR A 117 -12.84 1.83 1.06
C THR A 117 -13.51 0.49 1.31
N LYS A 118 -13.97 -0.18 0.25
CA LYS A 118 -14.58 -1.52 0.35
C LYS A 118 -13.59 -2.61 0.76
N GLN A 119 -12.29 -2.33 0.70
CA GLN A 119 -11.24 -3.26 1.10
C GLN A 119 -10.91 -3.18 2.59
N LEU A 120 -11.54 -2.24 3.32
CA LEU A 120 -11.38 -2.14 4.77
C LEU A 120 -12.11 -3.28 5.46
N THR A 121 -11.44 -3.88 6.45
CA THR A 121 -11.99 -4.92 7.31
C THR A 121 -11.56 -4.66 8.75
N ASP A 122 -12.34 -5.14 9.72
CA ASP A 122 -12.02 -4.91 11.13
C ASP A 122 -10.79 -5.70 11.59
N THR A 123 -10.71 -6.97 11.20
CA THR A 123 -9.68 -7.89 11.68
C THR A 123 -9.01 -8.65 10.53
N LEU A 124 -7.81 -9.13 10.78
CA LEU A 124 -7.08 -10.00 9.85
C LEU A 124 -7.91 -11.25 9.51
N SER A 125 -8.58 -11.82 10.49
CA SER A 125 -9.41 -13.03 10.31
C SER A 125 -10.54 -12.80 9.30
N GLU A 126 -11.24 -11.66 9.38
CA GLU A 126 -12.30 -11.30 8.43
C GLU A 126 -11.74 -11.09 7.03
N GLY A 127 -10.60 -10.42 6.92
CA GLY A 127 -9.94 -10.20 5.64
C GLY A 127 -9.51 -11.51 4.98
N LEU A 128 -8.96 -12.45 5.74
CA LEU A 128 -8.58 -13.77 5.23
C LEU A 128 -9.80 -14.57 4.75
N LYS A 129 -10.93 -14.47 5.43
CA LYS A 129 -12.20 -15.05 4.94
C LYS A 129 -12.62 -14.46 3.61
N GLY A 130 -12.46 -13.13 3.45
CA GLY A 130 -12.73 -12.44 2.20
C GLY A 130 -11.86 -12.95 1.06
N ILE A 131 -10.57 -13.19 1.29
CA ILE A 131 -9.66 -13.76 0.30
C ILE A 131 -10.12 -15.16 -0.12
N LYS A 132 -10.43 -16.02 0.84
CA LYS A 132 -10.94 -17.36 0.54
C LYS A 132 -12.21 -17.33 -0.30
N HIS A 133 -13.11 -16.40 0.00
CA HIS A 133 -14.35 -16.23 -0.75
C HIS A 133 -14.12 -15.71 -2.16
N LYS A 134 -13.22 -14.73 -2.32
CA LYS A 134 -12.87 -14.11 -3.60
C LYS A 134 -12.19 -15.09 -4.56
N TYR A 135 -11.22 -15.85 -4.08
CA TYR A 135 -10.37 -16.71 -4.91
C TYR A 135 -10.82 -18.17 -4.96
N LYS A 136 -11.69 -18.58 -4.06
CA LYS A 136 -12.28 -19.94 -4.01
C LYS A 136 -11.22 -21.07 -4.08
N LYS A 137 -10.97 -21.59 -5.29
CA LYS A 137 -10.04 -22.72 -5.52
C LYS A 137 -8.59 -22.30 -5.70
N ASN A 138 -8.34 -21.04 -6.06
CA ASN A 138 -7.02 -20.52 -6.38
C ASN A 138 -6.60 -19.47 -5.34
N ILE A 139 -6.56 -19.88 -4.07
CA ILE A 139 -6.15 -18.98 -2.99
C ILE A 139 -4.72 -18.51 -3.24
N PRO A 140 -4.46 -17.18 -3.26
CA PRO A 140 -3.12 -16.66 -3.51
C PRO A 140 -2.13 -17.15 -2.46
N ILE A 141 -0.89 -17.35 -2.89
CA ILE A 141 0.21 -17.68 -2.00
C ILE A 141 0.91 -16.40 -1.52
N ASN A 142 1.80 -16.55 -0.53
CA ASN A 142 2.59 -15.45 0.01
C ASN A 142 1.75 -14.28 0.54
N ILE A 143 0.70 -14.60 1.29
CA ILE A 143 -0.09 -13.59 2.00
C ILE A 143 0.81 -12.94 3.05
N THR A 144 1.03 -11.64 2.92
CA THR A 144 1.96 -10.89 3.73
C THR A 144 1.28 -9.65 4.32
N SER A 145 1.56 -9.39 5.58
CA SER A 145 1.09 -8.20 6.29
C SER A 145 2.21 -7.16 6.36
N ILE A 146 1.92 -5.94 5.92
CA ILE A 146 2.80 -4.78 6.11
C ILE A 146 2.22 -3.97 7.25
N LYS A 147 2.93 -3.92 8.38
CA LYS A 147 2.39 -3.40 9.62
C LYS A 147 3.16 -2.20 10.18
N HIS A 148 4.47 -2.17 10.00
CA HIS A 148 5.31 -1.08 10.44
C HIS A 148 5.88 -0.37 9.22
N PHE A 149 5.74 0.96 9.19
CA PHE A 149 6.13 1.77 8.05
C PHE A 149 7.24 2.72 8.47
N LYS A 150 8.17 2.96 7.54
CA LYS A 150 9.27 3.85 7.80
C LYS A 150 8.76 5.29 7.82
N LYS A 151 8.99 5.99 8.92
CA LYS A 151 8.71 7.41 9.03
C LYS A 151 9.74 8.19 8.22
N ASP A 152 9.62 9.51 8.19
CA ASP A 152 10.57 10.35 7.48
C ASP A 152 12.01 9.99 7.84
N PHE A 153 12.88 10.10 6.86
CA PHE A 153 14.25 9.65 6.93
C PHE A 153 14.99 10.34 8.08
N THR A 154 15.28 9.58 9.15
CA THR A 154 16.23 9.99 10.18
C THR A 154 17.44 9.08 10.07
N GLU A 155 18.64 9.68 9.91
CA GLU A 155 19.88 8.93 9.92
C GLU A 155 20.00 8.13 11.22
N GLY A 156 20.30 6.84 11.11
CA GLY A 156 20.52 5.99 12.27
C GLY A 156 19.29 5.29 12.82
N ASP A 157 18.18 5.26 12.08
CA ASP A 157 17.02 4.49 12.49
C ASP A 157 17.22 3.01 12.20
N ASP A 158 17.65 2.27 13.24
CA ASP A 158 17.87 0.83 13.19
C ASP A 158 16.62 0.00 13.47
N THR A 159 15.43 0.60 13.37
CA THR A 159 14.15 -0.07 13.65
C THR A 159 13.98 -1.33 12.79
N PHE A 160 14.49 -1.29 11.57
CA PHE A 160 14.54 -2.44 10.66
C PHE A 160 15.25 -3.64 11.30
N LEU A 161 16.40 -3.42 11.92
CA LEU A 161 17.20 -4.48 12.56
C LEU A 161 16.50 -5.06 13.78
N THR A 162 15.74 -4.25 14.50
CA THR A 162 15.04 -4.65 15.72
C THR A 162 13.98 -5.72 15.45
N TYR A 163 13.26 -5.61 14.34
CA TYR A 163 12.15 -6.51 14.01
C TYR A 163 12.51 -7.60 12.99
N GLY A 164 13.69 -7.53 12.37
CA GLY A 164 14.11 -8.49 11.35
C GLY A 164 13.26 -8.52 10.10
N LEU A 165 12.38 -7.51 9.91
CA LEU A 165 11.49 -7.39 8.76
C LEU A 165 11.80 -6.11 7.99
N PRO A 166 11.67 -6.14 6.64
CA PRO A 166 11.87 -4.92 5.86
C PRO A 166 10.78 -3.89 6.19
N ILE A 167 11.22 -2.67 6.47
CA ILE A 167 10.34 -1.55 6.74
C ILE A 167 10.35 -0.65 5.52
N LYS A 168 9.18 -0.35 4.99
CA LYS A 168 9.01 0.43 3.78
C LYS A 168 8.40 1.80 4.05
N HIS A 169 8.74 2.78 3.23
CA HIS A 169 7.98 4.02 3.14
C HIS A 169 6.71 3.74 2.34
N VAL A 170 5.55 4.00 2.90
CA VAL A 170 4.29 3.68 2.25
C VAL A 170 3.39 4.90 2.19
N TYR A 171 2.99 5.27 0.96
CA TYR A 171 1.86 6.16 0.71
C TYR A 171 0.65 5.28 0.41
N LEU A 172 -0.44 5.48 1.13
CA LEU A 172 -1.70 4.83 0.83
C LEU A 172 -2.69 5.84 0.27
N ILE A 173 -3.12 5.62 -0.96
CA ILE A 173 -4.18 6.40 -1.59
C ILE A 173 -5.47 5.59 -1.45
N LEU A 174 -6.36 6.06 -0.58
CA LEU A 174 -7.65 5.40 -0.34
C LEU A 174 -8.74 6.10 -1.12
N ILE A 175 -9.43 5.36 -1.99
CA ILE A 175 -10.43 5.89 -2.92
C ILE A 175 -11.81 5.43 -2.49
N GLU A 176 -12.75 6.36 -2.30
CA GLU A 176 -14.12 6.06 -1.93
C GLU A 176 -14.85 5.31 -3.05
N ASP A 177 -14.78 5.84 -4.26
CA ASP A 177 -15.39 5.24 -5.44
C ASP A 177 -14.30 4.62 -6.32
N PHE A 178 -13.87 3.43 -5.90
CA PHE A 178 -12.74 2.72 -6.53
C PHE A 178 -13.19 1.72 -7.60
#